data_2b118e1654c0d4c8cda5decab2c7028b
#
_entry.id   2b118e1654c0d4c8cda5decab2c7028b
#
_cell.length_a   1.000
_cell.length_b   1.000
_cell.length_c   1.000
_cell.angle_alpha   90.00
_cell.angle_beta   90.00
_cell.angle_gamma   90.00
#
_symmetry.space_group_name_H-M   'P 1'
#
loop_
_entity.id
_entity.type
_entity.pdbx_description
1 polymer ?
#
loop_
_entity_poly.entity_id
_entity_poly.type
_entity_poly.pdbx_seq_one_letter_code
_entity_poly.pdbx_strand_id
1 'polypeptide(L)'
;IRRYMIMAVDRTPILKRCRSLDMDPVVLGVNKKSRRKLTRANRKVSEYGLQLREKQKAKFIYGMLEKPFRNLYVKAERMPGLTGPNLMILLESRLDNVVFRMGFARTRREARQIVDHKHVLVNGKCVNIPSYRISAGDKIEIKEKSKSLQGFKNIVEANAGVVTPAWMESDVETLTGTVKELPLREQIDVPVNDTLIVELYSK
;
A
#
# COMPACT_ATOMS: atom_id res chain seq x y z
N ILE A 1 29.55 8.13 14.60
CA ILE A 1 28.35 7.49 15.19
C ILE A 1 27.26 7.54 14.13
N ARG A 2 27.01 6.43 13.39
CA ARG A 2 25.87 6.33 12.45
C ARG A 2 24.58 6.34 13.27
N ARG A 3 23.87 7.47 13.29
CA ARG A 3 22.49 7.53 13.74
C ARG A 3 21.67 6.61 12.82
N TYR A 4 21.31 5.43 13.27
CA TYR A 4 20.26 4.65 12.63
C TYR A 4 18.99 5.48 12.74
N MET A 5 18.58 6.11 11.63
CA MET A 5 17.25 6.71 11.53
C MET A 5 16.26 5.56 11.60
N ILE A 6 15.75 5.28 12.79
CA ILE A 6 14.62 4.37 12.96
C ILE A 6 13.45 5.02 12.24
N MET A 7 13.12 4.48 11.07
CA MET A 7 11.92 4.94 10.34
C MET A 7 10.70 4.72 11.23
N ALA A 8 9.95 5.78 11.47
CA ALA A 8 8.71 5.70 12.23
C ALA A 8 7.72 4.80 11.48
N VAL A 9 7.37 3.68 12.09
CA VAL A 9 6.46 2.66 11.53
C VAL A 9 5.19 2.63 12.37
N ASP A 10 4.03 2.54 11.74
CA ASP A 10 2.76 2.29 12.44
C ASP A 10 2.74 0.84 12.97
N ARG A 11 2.86 0.69 14.29
CA ARG A 11 2.81 -0.59 15.00
C ARG A 11 1.44 -0.90 15.59
N THR A 12 0.40 -0.17 15.21
CA THR A 12 -0.96 -0.37 15.72
C THR A 12 -1.43 -1.80 15.42
N PRO A 13 -2.07 -2.50 16.38
CA PRO A 13 -2.63 -3.83 16.17
C PRO A 13 -3.67 -3.83 15.06
N ILE A 14 -3.46 -4.64 14.02
CA ILE A 14 -4.26 -4.64 12.77
C ILE A 14 -5.74 -4.83 13.06
N LEU A 15 -6.13 -5.91 13.75
CA LEU A 15 -7.53 -6.23 14.01
C LEU A 15 -8.26 -5.16 14.85
N LYS A 16 -7.55 -4.50 15.79
CA LYS A 16 -8.11 -3.40 16.57
C LYS A 16 -8.38 -2.19 15.68
N ARG A 17 -7.44 -1.89 14.79
CA ARG A 17 -7.55 -0.74 13.89
C ARG A 17 -8.61 -0.98 12.81
N CYS A 18 -8.66 -2.16 12.19
CA CYS A 18 -9.70 -2.53 11.22
C CYS A 18 -11.09 -2.34 11.81
N ARG A 19 -11.34 -2.85 13.03
CA ARG A 19 -12.63 -2.63 13.72
C ARG A 19 -12.95 -1.15 13.95
N SER A 20 -11.97 -0.33 14.33
CA SER A 20 -12.19 1.10 14.58
C SER A 20 -12.48 1.89 13.30
N LEU A 21 -12.03 1.40 12.16
CA LEU A 21 -12.19 2.02 10.85
C LEU A 21 -13.32 1.39 10.03
N ASP A 22 -13.98 0.36 10.58
CA ASP A 22 -15.02 -0.41 9.89
C ASP A 22 -14.52 -0.96 8.54
N MET A 23 -13.43 -1.72 8.60
CA MET A 23 -12.72 -2.23 7.44
C MET A 23 -12.41 -3.71 7.61
N ASP A 24 -12.55 -4.51 6.54
CA ASP A 24 -12.18 -5.92 6.56
C ASP A 24 -10.64 -6.08 6.59
N PRO A 25 -10.08 -6.89 7.50
CA PRO A 25 -8.65 -7.20 7.53
C PRO A 25 -8.09 -7.82 6.24
N VAL A 26 -8.94 -8.47 5.44
CA VAL A 26 -8.56 -9.08 4.15
C VAL A 26 -7.94 -8.06 3.19
N VAL A 27 -8.42 -6.80 3.21
CA VAL A 27 -7.85 -5.69 2.40
C VAL A 27 -6.36 -5.45 2.69
N LEU A 28 -5.89 -5.87 3.87
CA LEU A 28 -4.48 -5.78 4.29
C LEU A 28 -3.69 -7.08 4.07
N GLY A 29 -4.31 -8.11 3.46
CA GLY A 29 -3.72 -9.44 3.30
C GLY A 29 -3.74 -10.28 4.60
N VAL A 30 -4.68 -9.99 5.53
CA VAL A 30 -4.78 -10.69 6.82
C VAL A 30 -6.09 -11.47 6.89
N ASN A 31 -6.02 -12.80 6.79
CA ASN A 31 -7.18 -13.70 6.80
C ASN A 31 -7.76 -13.97 8.21
N LYS A 32 -7.33 -13.22 9.23
CA LYS A 32 -7.78 -13.40 10.60
C LYS A 32 -8.94 -12.47 10.92
N LYS A 33 -10.09 -13.04 11.28
CA LYS A 33 -11.27 -12.27 11.74
C LYS A 33 -11.23 -11.99 13.23
N SER A 34 -11.73 -10.82 13.64
CA SER A 34 -11.88 -10.48 15.04
C SER A 34 -13.15 -11.09 15.63
N ARG A 35 -13.05 -11.76 16.80
CA ARG A 35 -14.22 -12.27 17.54
C ARG A 35 -14.94 -11.16 18.34
N ARG A 36 -14.32 -10.00 18.51
CA ARG A 36 -14.89 -8.88 19.29
C ARG A 36 -15.79 -8.03 18.41
N LYS A 37 -17.01 -7.76 18.85
CA LYS A 37 -17.93 -6.83 18.21
C LYS A 37 -17.56 -5.38 18.54
N LEU A 38 -17.93 -4.44 17.66
CA LEU A 38 -17.82 -3.00 17.94
C LEU A 38 -18.85 -2.60 19.01
N THR A 39 -18.37 -2.13 20.15
CA THR A 39 -19.22 -1.71 21.28
C THR A 39 -19.96 -0.37 21.03
N ARG A 40 -19.62 0.34 19.94
CA ARG A 40 -20.13 1.68 19.62
C ARG A 40 -20.72 1.80 18.21
N ALA A 41 -21.30 0.74 17.70
CA ALA A 41 -21.85 0.69 16.33
C ALA A 41 -22.95 1.75 16.04
N ASN A 42 -23.67 2.18 17.06
CA ASN A 42 -24.88 3.02 16.91
C ASN A 42 -24.66 4.51 17.22
N ARG A 43 -23.42 4.99 17.40
CA ARG A 43 -23.19 6.42 17.61
C ARG A 43 -23.23 7.17 16.27
N LYS A 44 -24.11 8.17 16.16
CA LYS A 44 -24.14 9.08 15.01
C LYS A 44 -22.76 9.72 14.82
N VAL A 45 -22.17 9.49 13.67
CA VAL A 45 -20.84 10.04 13.31
C VAL A 45 -21.06 11.39 12.63
N SER A 46 -20.35 12.44 13.07
CA SER A 46 -20.38 13.73 12.41
C SER A 46 -19.74 13.64 11.02
N GLU A 47 -20.05 14.59 10.14
CA GLU A 47 -19.45 14.69 8.81
C GLU A 47 -17.91 14.75 8.87
N TYR A 48 -17.35 15.60 9.73
CA TYR A 48 -15.92 15.63 10.02
C TYR A 48 -15.38 14.25 10.44
N GLY A 49 -16.13 13.52 11.26
CA GLY A 49 -15.76 12.17 11.70
C GLY A 49 -15.72 11.16 10.54
N LEU A 50 -16.61 11.29 9.56
CA LEU A 50 -16.61 10.47 8.34
C LEU A 50 -15.38 10.79 7.47
N GLN A 51 -15.14 12.06 7.20
CA GLN A 51 -13.98 12.54 6.44
C GLN A 51 -12.66 12.08 7.08
N LEU A 52 -12.54 12.23 8.40
CA LEU A 52 -11.37 11.78 9.15
C LEU A 52 -11.20 10.27 9.08
N ARG A 53 -12.29 9.50 9.16
CA ARG A 53 -12.26 8.03 9.08
C ARG A 53 -11.73 7.57 7.72
N GLU A 54 -12.18 8.14 6.61
CA GLU A 54 -11.72 7.80 5.27
C GLU A 54 -10.22 8.10 5.09
N LYS A 55 -9.75 9.25 5.54
CA LYS A 55 -8.32 9.56 5.57
C LYS A 55 -7.53 8.51 6.37
N GLN A 56 -8.02 8.13 7.55
CA GLN A 56 -7.35 7.13 8.40
C GLN A 56 -7.37 5.73 7.77
N LYS A 57 -8.44 5.36 7.03
CA LYS A 57 -8.48 4.12 6.24
C LYS A 57 -7.37 4.11 5.20
N ALA A 58 -7.30 5.13 4.34
CA ALA A 58 -6.26 5.23 3.32
C ALA A 58 -4.86 5.13 3.94
N LYS A 59 -4.57 5.94 4.96
CA LYS A 59 -3.28 5.88 5.65
C LYS A 59 -2.92 4.50 6.17
N PHE A 60 -3.89 3.80 6.75
CA PHE A 60 -3.68 2.50 7.37
C PHE A 60 -3.47 1.41 6.32
N ILE A 61 -4.23 1.43 5.23
CA ILE A 61 -4.09 0.48 4.12
C ILE A 61 -2.67 0.56 3.53
N TYR A 62 -2.20 1.77 3.24
CA TYR A 62 -0.86 1.99 2.66
C TYR A 62 0.27 2.07 3.68
N GLY A 63 -0.02 1.85 4.98
CA GLY A 63 0.97 1.86 6.05
C GLY A 63 1.72 3.18 6.19
N MET A 64 1.05 4.32 5.95
CA MET A 64 1.66 5.64 5.95
C MET A 64 1.39 6.43 7.23
N LEU A 65 2.36 7.26 7.62
CA LEU A 65 2.20 8.27 8.68
C LEU A 65 1.57 9.56 8.12
N GLU A 66 1.10 10.43 9.01
CA GLU A 66 0.37 11.65 8.64
C GLU A 66 1.18 12.58 7.74
N LYS A 67 2.43 12.90 8.14
CA LYS A 67 3.27 13.83 7.38
C LYS A 67 3.57 13.36 5.94
N PRO A 68 4.02 12.12 5.69
CA PRO A 68 4.17 11.60 4.33
C PRO A 68 2.87 11.59 3.53
N PHE A 69 1.74 11.25 4.15
CA PHE A 69 0.45 11.23 3.48
C PHE A 69 0.02 12.64 3.04
N ARG A 70 0.15 13.63 3.94
CA ARG A 70 -0.13 15.04 3.63
C ARG A 70 0.77 15.55 2.50
N ASN A 71 2.05 15.17 2.49
CA ASN A 71 2.96 15.55 1.41
C ASN A 71 2.53 14.96 0.06
N LEU A 72 1.97 13.73 0.04
CA LEU A 72 1.41 13.16 -1.20
C LEU A 72 0.13 13.89 -1.62
N TYR A 73 -0.72 14.28 -0.68
CA TYR A 73 -1.91 15.07 -0.96
C TYR A 73 -1.56 16.40 -1.66
N VAL A 74 -0.61 17.16 -1.10
CA VAL A 74 -0.13 18.41 -1.71
C VAL A 74 0.46 18.19 -3.11
N LYS A 75 1.09 17.04 -3.37
CA LYS A 75 1.55 16.70 -4.71
C LYS A 75 0.39 16.38 -5.66
N ALA A 76 -0.61 15.64 -5.19
CA ALA A 76 -1.81 15.31 -5.95
C ALA A 76 -2.60 16.56 -6.36
N GLU A 77 -2.69 17.53 -5.46
CA GLU A 77 -3.36 18.81 -5.69
C GLU A 77 -2.70 19.64 -6.80
N ARG A 78 -1.35 19.54 -6.95
CA ARG A 78 -0.58 20.22 -7.99
C ARG A 78 -0.61 19.52 -9.35
N MET A 79 -1.12 18.29 -9.40
CA MET A 79 -1.23 17.53 -10.65
C MET A 79 -2.49 17.96 -11.42
N PRO A 80 -2.46 17.91 -12.76
CA PRO A 80 -3.65 18.17 -13.56
C PRO A 80 -4.74 17.12 -13.28
N GLY A 81 -6.01 17.54 -13.28
CA GLY A 81 -7.17 16.68 -13.03
C GLY A 81 -7.69 16.73 -11.59
N LEU A 82 -8.42 15.70 -11.19
CA LEU A 82 -9.04 15.63 -9.87
C LEU A 82 -8.05 15.16 -8.80
N THR A 83 -7.96 15.90 -7.69
CA THR A 83 -7.03 15.62 -6.59
C THR A 83 -7.22 14.24 -5.95
N GLY A 84 -8.47 13.77 -5.80
CA GLY A 84 -8.77 12.47 -5.22
C GLY A 84 -8.16 11.30 -6.01
N PRO A 85 -8.53 11.12 -7.28
CA PRO A 85 -7.92 10.14 -8.17
C PRO A 85 -6.39 10.25 -8.24
N ASN A 86 -5.85 11.48 -8.38
CA ASN A 86 -4.40 11.71 -8.40
C ASN A 86 -3.72 11.21 -7.12
N LEU A 87 -4.33 11.44 -5.95
CA LEU A 87 -3.82 10.93 -4.68
C LEU A 87 -3.76 9.39 -4.67
N MET A 88 -4.81 8.73 -5.17
CA MET A 88 -4.87 7.27 -5.22
C MET A 88 -3.81 6.70 -6.18
N ILE A 89 -3.61 7.32 -7.34
CA ILE A 89 -2.54 6.95 -8.29
C ILE A 89 -1.17 7.09 -7.62
N LEU A 90 -0.92 8.20 -6.90
CA LEU A 90 0.33 8.41 -6.17
C LEU A 90 0.57 7.39 -5.06
N LEU A 91 -0.48 6.92 -4.40
CA LEU A 91 -0.40 5.87 -3.38
C LEU A 91 -0.11 4.51 -3.99
N GLU A 92 -0.75 4.18 -5.11
CA GLU A 92 -0.56 2.90 -5.80
C GLU A 92 0.80 2.81 -6.51
N SER A 93 1.34 3.92 -7.05
CA SER A 93 2.64 3.95 -7.74
C SER A 93 3.87 3.86 -6.82
N ARG A 94 3.71 3.68 -5.52
CA ARG A 94 4.82 3.47 -4.57
C ARG A 94 5.41 2.07 -4.73
N LEU A 95 6.73 1.95 -4.66
CA LEU A 95 7.42 0.67 -4.80
C LEU A 95 6.96 -0.38 -3.77
N ASP A 96 6.75 0.00 -2.50
CA ASP A 96 6.26 -0.92 -1.47
C ASP A 96 4.87 -1.48 -1.83
N ASN A 97 3.99 -0.65 -2.39
CA ASN A 97 2.67 -1.09 -2.81
C ASN A 97 2.72 -1.92 -4.11
N VAL A 98 3.53 -1.52 -5.09
CA VAL A 98 3.69 -2.26 -6.36
C VAL A 98 4.22 -3.67 -6.10
N VAL A 99 5.23 -3.83 -5.23
CA VAL A 99 5.76 -5.14 -4.80
C VAL A 99 4.66 -6.02 -4.17
N PHE A 100 3.76 -5.41 -3.38
CA PHE A 100 2.60 -6.13 -2.84
C PHE A 100 1.60 -6.51 -3.92
N ARG A 101 1.25 -5.60 -4.84
CA ARG A 101 0.29 -5.83 -5.93
C ARG A 101 0.77 -6.88 -6.93
N MET A 102 2.07 -6.99 -7.16
CA MET A 102 2.69 -8.03 -7.99
C MET A 102 2.72 -9.41 -7.31
N GLY A 103 2.29 -9.52 -6.05
CA GLY A 103 2.30 -10.77 -5.32
C GLY A 103 3.67 -11.16 -4.73
N PHE A 104 4.67 -10.28 -4.73
CA PHE A 104 6.00 -10.56 -4.17
C PHE A 104 6.05 -10.40 -2.65
N ALA A 105 4.91 -10.13 -2.03
CA ALA A 105 4.72 -10.11 -0.59
C ALA A 105 3.26 -10.43 -0.24
N ARG A 106 3.02 -11.04 0.93
CA ARG A 106 1.67 -11.37 1.42
C ARG A 106 0.93 -10.15 1.98
N THR A 107 1.68 -9.16 2.44
CA THR A 107 1.12 -7.92 3.03
C THR A 107 1.96 -6.70 2.61
N ARG A 108 1.35 -5.51 2.59
CA ARG A 108 2.07 -4.26 2.33
C ARG A 108 3.20 -3.98 3.36
N ARG A 109 3.07 -4.46 4.59
CA ARG A 109 4.12 -4.34 5.62
C ARG A 109 5.33 -5.22 5.27
N GLU A 110 5.09 -6.44 4.82
CA GLU A 110 6.13 -7.36 4.34
C GLU A 110 6.80 -6.81 3.08
N ALA A 111 6.03 -6.31 2.11
CA ALA A 111 6.56 -5.64 0.91
C ALA A 111 7.51 -4.48 1.27
N ARG A 112 7.10 -3.66 2.22
CA ARG A 112 7.95 -2.56 2.70
C ARG A 112 9.25 -3.06 3.32
N GLN A 113 9.21 -4.12 4.11
CA GLN A 113 10.40 -4.74 4.70
C GLN A 113 11.33 -5.31 3.62
N ILE A 114 10.77 -5.97 2.60
CA ILE A 114 11.52 -6.51 1.46
C ILE A 114 12.27 -5.40 0.73
N VAL A 115 11.62 -4.26 0.50
CA VAL A 115 12.27 -3.09 -0.14
C VAL A 115 13.36 -2.50 0.78
N ASP A 116 13.05 -2.25 2.05
CA ASP A 116 13.99 -1.69 3.03
C ASP A 116 15.26 -2.55 3.17
N HIS A 117 15.12 -3.87 3.07
CA HIS A 117 16.21 -4.83 3.16
C HIS A 117 16.98 -5.02 1.83
N LYS A 118 16.69 -4.21 0.80
CA LYS A 118 17.43 -4.19 -0.48
C LYS A 118 17.27 -5.48 -1.30
N HIS A 119 16.14 -6.15 -1.19
CA HIS A 119 15.85 -7.35 -1.98
C HIS A 119 15.30 -7.04 -3.38
N VAL A 120 14.87 -5.79 -3.65
CA VAL A 120 14.21 -5.37 -4.88
C VAL A 120 15.18 -4.67 -5.82
N LEU A 121 15.06 -4.99 -7.11
CA LEU A 121 15.68 -4.28 -8.22
C LEU A 121 14.58 -3.58 -9.04
N VAL A 122 14.86 -2.37 -9.48
CA VAL A 122 14.05 -1.62 -10.45
C VAL A 122 14.96 -1.31 -11.63
N ASN A 123 14.60 -1.81 -12.81
CA ASN A 123 15.43 -1.70 -14.02
C ASN A 123 16.88 -2.15 -13.78
N GLY A 124 17.07 -3.27 -13.09
CA GLY A 124 18.38 -3.84 -12.74
C GLY A 124 19.12 -3.11 -11.60
N LYS A 125 18.62 -1.98 -11.10
CA LYS A 125 19.24 -1.21 -10.01
C LYS A 125 18.57 -1.51 -8.67
N CYS A 126 19.39 -1.73 -7.63
CA CYS A 126 18.89 -1.98 -6.28
C CYS A 126 18.28 -0.72 -5.65
N VAL A 127 17.01 -0.77 -5.32
CA VAL A 127 16.27 0.31 -4.64
C VAL A 127 15.85 -0.14 -3.25
N ASN A 128 16.15 0.68 -2.24
CA ASN A 128 15.79 0.44 -0.82
C ASN A 128 14.90 1.53 -0.24
N ILE A 129 14.20 2.27 -1.11
CA ILE A 129 13.31 3.36 -0.71
C ILE A 129 11.87 2.92 -0.98
N PRO A 130 11.05 2.57 0.05
CA PRO A 130 9.68 2.12 -0.14
C PRO A 130 8.78 3.15 -0.83
N SER A 131 9.09 4.44 -0.66
CA SER A 131 8.36 5.55 -1.29
C SER A 131 8.86 5.89 -2.70
N TYR A 132 9.77 5.10 -3.27
CA TYR A 132 10.22 5.27 -4.66
C TYR A 132 9.00 5.18 -5.58
N ARG A 133 8.89 6.10 -6.53
CA ARG A 133 7.76 6.14 -7.48
C ARG A 133 8.11 5.35 -8.72
N ILE A 134 7.25 4.43 -9.03
CA ILE A 134 7.33 3.61 -10.24
C ILE A 134 6.61 4.32 -11.37
N SER A 135 7.18 4.23 -12.56
CA SER A 135 6.63 4.75 -13.81
C SER A 135 6.17 3.61 -14.71
N ALA A 136 5.38 3.95 -15.73
CA ALA A 136 5.04 2.99 -16.78
C ALA A 136 6.32 2.55 -17.52
N GLY A 137 6.42 1.25 -17.80
CA GLY A 137 7.58 0.62 -18.42
C GLY A 137 8.64 0.12 -17.42
N ASP A 138 8.53 0.45 -16.11
CA ASP A 138 9.51 -0.02 -15.12
C ASP A 138 9.40 -1.53 -14.90
N LYS A 139 10.56 -2.22 -14.94
CA LYS A 139 10.70 -3.62 -14.59
C LYS A 139 11.11 -3.76 -13.12
N ILE A 140 10.37 -4.58 -12.39
CA ILE A 140 10.61 -4.84 -10.97
C ILE A 140 10.91 -6.32 -10.79
N GLU A 141 12.00 -6.63 -10.09
CA GLU A 141 12.43 -8.00 -9.87
C GLU A 141 13.04 -8.18 -8.48
N ILE A 142 12.93 -9.38 -7.93
CA ILE A 142 13.62 -9.76 -6.70
C ILE A 142 15.03 -10.25 -7.08
N LYS A 143 16.04 -9.82 -6.30
CA LYS A 143 17.43 -10.24 -6.49
C LYS A 143 17.58 -11.75 -6.49
N GLU A 144 18.37 -12.31 -7.40
CA GLU A 144 18.61 -13.74 -7.51
C GLU A 144 19.07 -14.38 -6.17
N LYS A 145 20.02 -13.74 -5.49
CA LYS A 145 20.48 -14.19 -4.15
C LYS A 145 19.37 -14.24 -3.10
N SER A 146 18.31 -13.47 -3.28
CA SER A 146 17.20 -13.41 -2.33
C SER A 146 16.13 -14.46 -2.61
N LYS A 147 15.95 -14.86 -3.87
CA LYS A 147 14.96 -15.88 -4.28
C LYS A 147 15.19 -17.24 -3.61
N SER A 148 16.44 -17.57 -3.29
CA SER A 148 16.80 -18.82 -2.59
C SER A 148 16.38 -18.86 -1.12
N LEU A 149 16.07 -17.71 -0.50
CA LEU A 149 15.69 -17.62 0.90
C LEU A 149 14.31 -18.26 1.13
N GLN A 150 14.17 -19.02 2.23
CA GLN A 150 12.92 -19.71 2.58
C GLN A 150 11.71 -18.76 2.64
N GLY A 151 11.91 -17.50 3.06
CA GLY A 151 10.85 -16.50 3.10
C GLY A 151 10.22 -16.24 1.74
N PHE A 152 11.00 -16.16 0.66
CA PHE A 152 10.48 -15.96 -0.70
C PHE A 152 9.82 -17.23 -1.26
N LYS A 153 10.32 -18.41 -0.96
CA LYS A 153 9.67 -19.67 -1.32
C LYS A 153 8.26 -19.75 -0.72
N ASN A 154 8.12 -19.43 0.57
CA ASN A 154 6.83 -19.39 1.25
C ASN A 154 5.89 -18.31 0.68
N ILE A 155 6.42 -17.20 0.15
CA ILE A 155 5.63 -16.15 -0.51
C ILE A 155 5.11 -16.67 -1.85
N VAL A 156 5.95 -17.32 -2.67
CA VAL A 156 5.55 -17.92 -3.95
C VAL A 156 4.42 -18.93 -3.75
N GLU A 157 4.58 -19.84 -2.79
CA GLU A 157 3.54 -20.83 -2.46
C GLU A 157 2.22 -20.17 -2.00
N ALA A 158 2.30 -19.15 -1.13
CA ALA A 158 1.12 -18.48 -0.60
C ALA A 158 0.39 -17.61 -1.64
N ASN A 159 1.10 -17.10 -2.63
CA ASN A 159 0.59 -16.14 -3.61
C ASN A 159 0.41 -16.73 -5.02
N ALA A 160 0.57 -18.03 -5.22
CA ALA A 160 0.45 -18.70 -6.52
C ALA A 160 -0.88 -18.43 -7.26
N GLY A 161 -1.95 -18.05 -6.55
CA GLY A 161 -3.27 -17.73 -7.12
C GLY A 161 -3.64 -16.25 -7.08
N VAL A 162 -2.71 -15.34 -6.78
CA VAL A 162 -3.00 -13.91 -6.70
C VAL A 162 -3.18 -13.33 -8.09
N VAL A 163 -4.35 -12.72 -8.34
CA VAL A 163 -4.64 -12.02 -9.59
C VAL A 163 -3.95 -10.67 -9.58
N THR A 164 -3.08 -10.46 -10.56
CA THR A 164 -2.40 -9.18 -10.77
C THR A 164 -3.37 -8.17 -11.39
N PRO A 165 -3.40 -6.89 -10.94
CA PRO A 165 -4.19 -5.85 -11.57
C PRO A 165 -3.83 -5.63 -13.05
N ALA A 166 -4.80 -5.21 -13.87
CA ALA A 166 -4.64 -5.08 -15.33
C ALA A 166 -3.53 -4.10 -15.77
N TRP A 167 -3.19 -3.10 -14.95
CA TRP A 167 -2.17 -2.09 -15.23
C TRP A 167 -0.72 -2.58 -15.04
N MET A 168 -0.53 -3.82 -14.54
CA MET A 168 0.78 -4.44 -14.39
C MET A 168 0.73 -5.91 -14.83
N GLU A 169 1.90 -6.47 -15.05
CA GLU A 169 2.11 -7.88 -15.35
C GLU A 169 3.15 -8.43 -14.40
N SER A 170 2.89 -9.56 -13.80
CA SER A 170 3.85 -10.19 -12.89
C SER A 170 3.81 -11.70 -13.01
N ASP A 171 4.98 -12.28 -12.85
CA ASP A 171 5.17 -13.70 -12.66
C ASP A 171 5.66 -13.93 -11.23
N VAL A 172 4.81 -14.55 -10.44
CA VAL A 172 5.09 -14.83 -9.03
C VAL A 172 6.12 -15.94 -8.88
N GLU A 173 6.23 -16.88 -9.83
CA GLU A 173 7.19 -17.96 -9.78
C GLU A 173 8.62 -17.46 -9.98
N THR A 174 8.83 -16.61 -10.98
CA THR A 174 10.13 -15.97 -11.24
C THR A 174 10.39 -14.74 -10.40
N LEU A 175 9.38 -14.23 -9.67
CA LEU A 175 9.43 -12.98 -8.90
C LEU A 175 9.91 -11.79 -9.76
N THR A 176 9.36 -11.70 -10.96
CA THR A 176 9.61 -10.61 -11.92
C THR A 176 8.28 -10.01 -12.38
N GLY A 177 8.28 -8.72 -12.69
CA GLY A 177 7.08 -8.08 -13.22
C GLY A 177 7.40 -6.73 -13.87
N THR A 178 6.45 -6.25 -14.66
CA THR A 178 6.53 -4.96 -15.36
C THR A 178 5.25 -4.16 -15.11
N VAL A 179 5.40 -2.86 -15.00
CA VAL A 179 4.27 -1.93 -14.93
C VAL A 179 3.97 -1.46 -16.34
N LYS A 180 2.79 -1.80 -16.87
CA LYS A 180 2.37 -1.45 -18.24
C LYS A 180 2.00 0.04 -18.32
N GLU A 181 1.17 0.47 -17.38
CA GLU A 181 0.64 1.84 -17.30
C GLU A 181 0.43 2.24 -15.84
N LEU A 182 0.18 3.52 -15.57
CA LEU A 182 -0.23 3.94 -14.23
C LEU A 182 -1.71 3.59 -14.02
N PRO A 183 -2.11 3.17 -12.79
CA PRO A 183 -3.47 2.74 -12.52
C PRO A 183 -4.48 3.88 -12.69
N LEU A 184 -5.60 3.62 -13.33
CA LEU A 184 -6.77 4.49 -13.28
C LEU A 184 -7.52 4.29 -11.95
N ARG A 185 -8.29 5.30 -11.51
CA ARG A 185 -9.05 5.21 -10.24
C ARG A 185 -9.98 3.99 -10.19
N GLU A 186 -10.57 3.62 -11.32
CA GLU A 186 -11.51 2.49 -11.46
C GLU A 186 -10.82 1.13 -11.28
N GLN A 187 -9.53 1.04 -11.60
CA GLN A 187 -8.72 -0.17 -11.44
C GLN A 187 -8.21 -0.37 -10.00
N ILE A 188 -8.44 0.62 -9.13
CA ILE A 188 -7.99 0.58 -7.73
C ILE A 188 -9.12 0.08 -6.84
N ASP A 189 -9.04 -1.17 -6.41
CA ASP A 189 -10.02 -1.91 -5.60
C ASP A 189 -9.99 -1.60 -4.09
N VAL A 190 -9.45 -0.46 -3.71
CA VAL A 190 -9.33 -0.05 -2.30
C VAL A 190 -10.63 0.62 -1.84
N PRO A 191 -11.26 0.14 -0.73
CA PRO A 191 -12.54 0.65 -0.24
C PRO A 191 -12.38 1.99 0.50
N VAL A 192 -12.01 3.04 -0.22
CA VAL A 192 -11.78 4.39 0.30
C VAL A 192 -12.52 5.40 -0.57
N ASN A 193 -13.23 6.32 0.07
CA ASN A 193 -13.82 7.47 -0.60
C ASN A 193 -12.82 8.63 -0.60
N ASP A 194 -12.21 8.87 -1.76
CA ASP A 194 -11.21 9.91 -1.98
C ASP A 194 -11.79 11.32 -1.92
N THR A 195 -13.06 11.53 -2.30
CA THR A 195 -13.75 12.83 -2.20
C THR A 195 -13.78 13.33 -0.75
N LEU A 196 -14.12 12.47 0.21
CA LEU A 196 -14.14 12.83 1.64
C LEU A 196 -12.76 13.19 2.19
N ILE A 197 -11.70 12.61 1.60
CA ILE A 197 -10.32 12.97 1.97
C ILE A 197 -9.98 14.37 1.46
N VAL A 198 -10.37 14.68 0.23
CA VAL A 198 -10.16 16.01 -0.35
C VAL A 198 -10.91 17.07 0.45
N GLU A 199 -12.19 16.84 0.76
CA GLU A 199 -13.00 17.75 1.59
C GLU A 199 -12.39 18.00 2.97
N LEU A 200 -11.76 16.99 3.59
CA LEU A 200 -11.10 17.16 4.89
C LEU A 200 -9.88 18.10 4.81
N TYR A 201 -9.12 18.04 3.73
CA TYR A 201 -7.90 18.84 3.59
C TYR A 201 -8.14 20.22 2.99
N SER A 202 -9.29 20.45 2.34
CA SER A 202 -9.69 21.75 1.79
C SER A 202 -10.32 22.67 2.83
N LYS A 203 -10.56 22.18 4.04
CA LYS A 203 -10.96 22.98 5.22
C LYS A 203 -9.70 23.49 5.91
#